data_3602861bc1c4a9d108925259dd634ded
#
_entry.id   3602861bc1c4a9d108925259dd634ded
#
_cell.length_a   1.000
_cell.length_b   1.000
_cell.length_c   1.000
_cell.angle_alpha   90.00
_cell.angle_beta   90.00
_cell.angle_gamma   90.00
#
_symmetry.space_group_name_H-M   'P 1'
#
loop_
_entity.id
_entity.type
_entity.pdbx_description
1 polymer ?
#
loop_
_entity_poly.entity_id
_entity_poly.type
_entity_poly.pdbx_seq_one_letter_code
_entity_poly.pdbx_strand_id
1 'polypeptide(L)'
;MARRTANKQQGKKEAQFVYTVDSFAGGIVFGRTRVKDPVHWRDELALALTDEEDLVRFRQRFDIDERMALPRLEAELQALAEKGILRQTHIVLGSTTDPFYPFDSKFDGTMKFLGLFKKYTPGLLTIQTRSPLIVLAMPILTQLGRRVAVTIGIETPDEDVVRRYTPGLPRAEERLKAARALRSFGIEVTLQIAPVLPYGDWRRDAAPFAEALAGAADKIYLRNMLDISENTQTRAKYRMLTKALAQDRKFHWLRRDSTEPLMKALQIIAPEKLTLAAPVHLEEKQLSMFAA
;
A
#
# COMPACT_ATOMS: atom_id res chain seq x y z
N MET A 1 -24.40 45.95 12.54
CA MET A 1 -23.51 45.08 13.32
C MET A 1 -23.56 43.66 12.77
N ALA A 2 -22.67 43.30 11.89
CA ALA A 2 -22.62 41.97 11.28
C ALA A 2 -21.50 41.13 11.97
N ARG A 3 -21.92 40.09 12.70
CA ARG A 3 -20.98 39.12 13.30
C ARG A 3 -20.36 38.24 12.21
N ARG A 4 -19.07 38.44 11.97
CA ARG A 4 -18.24 37.53 11.20
C ARG A 4 -18.03 36.24 12.02
N THR A 5 -18.68 35.17 11.63
CA THR A 5 -18.36 33.80 12.07
C THR A 5 -17.06 33.38 11.40
N ALA A 6 -15.97 33.42 12.15
CA ALA A 6 -14.70 32.87 11.73
C ALA A 6 -14.81 31.36 11.71
N ASN A 7 -14.84 30.80 10.51
CA ASN A 7 -14.77 29.36 10.25
C ASN A 7 -13.33 28.90 10.56
N LYS A 8 -13.12 28.37 11.77
CA LYS A 8 -11.87 27.67 12.13
C LYS A 8 -11.82 26.36 11.38
N GLN A 9 -11.30 26.39 10.16
CA GLN A 9 -10.73 25.18 9.56
C GLN A 9 -9.54 24.76 10.45
N GLN A 10 -9.79 23.77 11.30
CA GLN A 10 -8.71 23.01 11.92
C GLN A 10 -8.04 22.22 10.80
N GLY A 11 -7.01 22.83 10.19
CA GLY A 11 -6.09 22.11 9.31
C GLY A 11 -5.56 20.90 10.07
N LYS A 12 -5.82 19.69 9.55
CA LYS A 12 -5.08 18.49 9.97
C LYS A 12 -3.61 18.85 9.89
N LYS A 13 -2.93 18.95 11.04
CA LYS A 13 -1.47 19.07 11.04
C LYS A 13 -0.96 17.83 10.31
N GLU A 14 -0.36 18.03 9.15
CA GLU A 14 0.32 16.97 8.42
C GLU A 14 1.33 16.33 9.35
N ALA A 15 1.43 15.01 9.28
CA ALA A 15 2.39 14.27 10.09
C ALA A 15 3.79 14.83 9.80
N GLN A 16 4.48 15.26 10.85
CA GLN A 16 5.77 15.95 10.73
C GLN A 16 6.89 14.98 10.34
N PHE A 17 6.69 13.69 10.62
CA PHE A 17 7.64 12.62 10.37
C PHE A 17 6.95 11.41 9.78
N VAL A 18 7.56 10.83 8.75
CA VAL A 18 7.08 9.60 8.11
C VAL A 18 8.19 8.56 8.18
N TYR A 19 7.84 7.35 8.63
CA TYR A 19 8.75 6.22 8.75
C TYR A 19 8.13 4.98 8.10
N THR A 20 8.99 4.13 7.57
CA THR A 20 8.59 2.81 7.08
C THR A 20 9.07 1.73 8.03
N VAL A 21 8.27 0.71 8.22
CA VAL A 21 8.62 -0.48 8.98
C VAL A 21 8.78 -1.64 8.01
N ASP A 22 9.96 -2.22 8.02
CA ASP A 22 10.20 -3.50 7.37
C ASP A 22 9.67 -4.61 8.28
N SER A 23 8.62 -5.31 7.81
CA SER A 23 7.99 -6.36 8.58
C SER A 23 8.87 -7.59 8.80
N PHE A 24 9.96 -7.75 8.05
CA PHE A 24 10.93 -8.82 8.29
C PHE A 24 11.98 -8.41 9.31
N ALA A 25 12.56 -7.23 9.14
CA ALA A 25 13.66 -6.78 9.99
C ALA A 25 13.19 -6.07 11.26
N GLY A 26 11.92 -5.69 11.36
CA GLY A 26 11.39 -4.89 12.46
C GLY A 26 12.04 -3.51 12.58
N GLY A 27 12.87 -3.14 11.59
CA GLY A 27 13.55 -1.86 11.57
C GLY A 27 12.65 -0.74 11.11
N ILE A 28 12.75 0.40 11.75
CA ILE A 28 12.15 1.64 11.27
C ILE A 28 13.22 2.35 10.47
N VAL A 29 12.98 2.51 9.17
CA VAL A 29 13.86 3.28 8.32
C VAL A 29 13.62 4.75 8.59
N PHE A 30 14.59 5.39 9.26
CA PHE A 30 14.57 6.82 9.49
C PHE A 30 14.94 7.54 8.20
N GLY A 31 14.07 8.40 7.76
CA GLY A 31 14.37 9.31 6.70
C GLY A 31 13.10 9.99 6.21
N ARG A 32 13.20 11.25 5.86
CA ARG A 32 12.27 11.84 4.92
C ARG A 32 12.59 11.22 3.57
N THR A 33 12.33 9.95 3.44
CA THR A 33 12.45 9.26 2.17
C THR A 33 11.16 9.56 1.44
N ARG A 34 11.19 10.37 0.41
CA ARG A 34 10.18 10.26 -0.62
C ARG A 34 10.50 8.97 -1.36
N VAL A 35 10.02 7.86 -0.88
CA VAL A 35 9.76 6.75 -1.80
C VAL A 35 8.68 7.30 -2.71
N LYS A 36 9.03 7.58 -3.94
CA LYS A 36 8.11 8.17 -4.94
C LYS A 36 6.85 7.32 -5.06
N ASP A 37 6.91 6.06 -4.64
CA ASP A 37 5.79 5.17 -4.54
C ASP A 37 6.11 3.96 -3.65
N PRO A 38 5.65 3.90 -2.39
CA PRO A 38 5.83 2.73 -1.54
C PRO A 38 5.17 1.46 -2.08
N VAL A 39 4.23 1.60 -3.00
CA VAL A 39 3.57 0.48 -3.68
C VAL A 39 4.46 -0.14 -4.74
N HIS A 40 5.34 0.60 -5.35
CA HIS A 40 6.31 0.09 -6.29
C HIS A 40 7.12 -1.09 -5.76
N TRP A 41 7.70 -0.92 -4.59
CA TRP A 41 8.52 -1.96 -3.97
C TRP A 41 7.73 -3.24 -3.73
N ARG A 42 6.46 -3.08 -3.39
CA ARG A 42 5.58 -4.20 -3.11
C ARG A 42 5.10 -4.92 -4.35
N ASP A 43 4.81 -4.17 -5.41
CA ASP A 43 4.43 -4.72 -6.71
C ASP A 43 5.61 -5.46 -7.33
N GLU A 44 6.79 -4.89 -7.23
CA GLU A 44 8.02 -5.52 -7.64
C GLU A 44 8.28 -6.82 -6.88
N LEU A 45 8.09 -6.83 -5.56
CA LEU A 45 8.26 -8.03 -4.76
C LEU A 45 7.18 -9.08 -5.06
N ALA A 46 5.92 -8.69 -5.18
CA ALA A 46 4.85 -9.62 -5.51
C ALA A 46 5.03 -10.25 -6.90
N LEU A 47 5.58 -9.49 -7.87
CA LEU A 47 5.87 -9.97 -9.21
C LEU A 47 7.19 -10.73 -9.31
N ALA A 48 8.16 -10.44 -8.44
CA ALA A 48 9.47 -11.09 -8.43
C ALA A 48 9.52 -12.31 -7.50
N LEU A 49 8.69 -12.36 -6.46
CA LEU A 49 8.67 -13.43 -5.46
C LEU A 49 7.57 -14.47 -5.74
N THR A 50 7.17 -14.64 -6.99
CA THR A 50 6.32 -15.76 -7.41
C THR A 50 7.07 -17.09 -7.38
N ASP A 51 8.39 -17.06 -7.24
CA ASP A 51 9.23 -18.23 -7.12
C ASP A 51 9.74 -18.39 -5.68
N GLU A 52 9.61 -19.58 -5.12
CA GLU A 52 10.05 -19.92 -3.76
C GLU A 52 11.57 -19.74 -3.61
N GLU A 53 12.34 -19.94 -4.68
CA GLU A 53 13.78 -19.68 -4.71
C GLU A 53 14.12 -18.20 -4.58
N ASP A 54 13.35 -17.30 -5.19
CA ASP A 54 13.56 -15.86 -5.07
C ASP A 54 13.21 -15.37 -3.66
N LEU A 55 12.22 -15.98 -3.02
CA LEU A 55 11.86 -15.72 -1.63
C LEU A 55 12.99 -16.16 -0.67
N VAL A 56 13.61 -17.30 -0.93
CA VAL A 56 14.77 -17.80 -0.17
C VAL A 56 15.98 -16.89 -0.36
N ARG A 57 16.29 -16.51 -1.62
CA ARG A 57 17.37 -15.57 -1.94
C ARG A 57 17.15 -14.18 -1.33
N PHE A 58 15.92 -13.70 -1.32
CA PHE A 58 15.55 -12.45 -0.67
C PHE A 58 15.79 -12.53 0.84
N ARG A 59 15.35 -13.60 1.49
CA ARG A 59 15.60 -13.86 2.92
C ARG A 59 17.09 -13.91 3.23
N GLN A 60 17.88 -14.65 2.46
CA GLN A 60 19.33 -14.77 2.63
C GLN A 60 20.06 -13.43 2.44
N ARG A 61 19.61 -12.60 1.49
CA ARG A 61 20.26 -11.32 1.19
C ARG A 61 20.13 -10.29 2.31
N PHE A 62 19.09 -10.39 3.13
CA PHE A 62 18.83 -9.43 4.21
C PHE A 62 19.21 -9.96 5.59
N ASP A 63 19.72 -11.20 5.69
CA ASP A 63 20.15 -11.84 6.95
C ASP A 63 19.20 -11.58 8.12
N ILE A 64 17.89 -11.82 7.88
CA ILE A 64 16.82 -11.39 8.76
C ILE A 64 16.51 -12.49 9.75
N ASP A 65 17.00 -12.35 10.97
CA ASP A 65 16.50 -13.13 12.10
C ASP A 65 15.16 -12.52 12.58
N GLU A 66 14.05 -13.18 12.23
CA GLU A 66 12.71 -12.77 12.66
C GLU A 66 12.59 -12.63 14.18
N ARG A 67 13.40 -13.37 14.96
CA ARG A 67 13.44 -13.30 16.43
C ARG A 67 13.93 -11.95 16.93
N MET A 68 14.78 -11.29 16.15
CA MET A 68 15.32 -9.97 16.51
C MET A 68 14.45 -8.81 16.00
N ALA A 69 13.57 -9.07 15.06
CA ALA A 69 12.76 -8.02 14.43
C ALA A 69 11.78 -7.37 15.43
N LEU A 70 11.13 -8.16 16.26
CA LEU A 70 10.14 -7.66 17.23
C LEU A 70 10.78 -6.80 18.34
N PRO A 71 11.84 -7.25 19.03
CA PRO A 71 12.55 -6.42 20.03
C PRO A 71 13.13 -5.14 19.43
N ARG A 72 13.62 -5.20 18.18
CA ARG A 72 14.14 -4.03 17.49
C ARG A 72 13.04 -3.00 17.21
N LEU A 73 11.89 -3.43 16.69
CA LEU A 73 10.75 -2.54 16.48
C LEU A 73 10.28 -1.91 17.80
N GLU A 74 10.20 -2.69 18.88
CA GLU A 74 9.80 -2.19 20.18
C GLU A 74 10.75 -1.10 20.68
N ALA A 75 12.07 -1.34 20.60
CA ALA A 75 13.08 -0.37 21.01
C ALA A 75 12.99 0.95 20.22
N GLU A 76 12.76 0.86 18.91
CA GLU A 76 12.63 2.03 18.04
C GLU A 76 11.34 2.82 18.33
N LEU A 77 10.21 2.13 18.53
CA LEU A 77 8.95 2.78 18.92
C LEU A 77 9.06 3.44 20.29
N GLN A 78 9.73 2.80 21.24
CA GLN A 78 10.00 3.35 22.55
C GLN A 78 10.86 4.63 22.44
N ALA A 79 11.94 4.60 21.66
CA ALA A 79 12.78 5.77 21.43
C ALA A 79 12.01 6.95 20.81
N LEU A 80 11.08 6.70 19.88
CA LEU A 80 10.20 7.74 19.33
C LEU A 80 9.24 8.28 20.38
N ALA A 81 8.73 7.43 21.28
CA ALA A 81 7.86 7.83 22.38
C ALA A 81 8.60 8.70 23.41
N GLU A 82 9.82 8.30 23.81
CA GLU A 82 10.67 9.05 24.73
C GLU A 82 11.06 10.44 24.18
N LYS A 83 11.28 10.54 22.86
CA LYS A 83 11.48 11.82 22.19
C LYS A 83 10.20 12.67 22.04
N GLY A 84 9.04 12.16 22.43
CA GLY A 84 7.75 12.86 22.33
C GLY A 84 7.22 13.05 20.90
N ILE A 85 7.82 12.39 19.89
CA ILE A 85 7.47 12.57 18.47
C ILE A 85 6.57 11.47 17.92
N LEU A 86 6.39 10.35 18.63
CA LEU A 86 5.62 9.21 18.14
C LEU A 86 4.20 9.58 17.72
N ARG A 87 3.53 10.47 18.47
CA ARG A 87 2.16 10.93 18.17
C ARG A 87 2.06 11.87 16.97
N GLN A 88 3.19 12.33 16.45
CA GLN A 88 3.30 13.16 15.25
C GLN A 88 3.88 12.36 14.08
N THR A 89 4.08 11.07 14.28
CA THR A 89 4.72 10.18 13.32
C THR A 89 3.68 9.46 12.50
N HIS A 90 3.90 9.39 11.19
CA HIS A 90 3.20 8.49 10.29
C HIS A 90 4.09 7.27 10.04
N ILE A 91 3.63 6.09 10.39
CA ILE A 91 4.34 4.83 10.17
C ILE A 91 3.64 4.03 9.07
N VAL A 92 4.41 3.50 8.13
CA VAL A 92 3.93 2.66 7.04
C VAL A 92 4.45 1.24 7.24
N LEU A 93 3.55 0.30 7.45
CA LEU A 93 3.83 -1.13 7.52
C LEU A 93 3.49 -1.77 6.18
N GLY A 94 4.43 -2.52 5.62
CA GLY A 94 4.23 -3.22 4.35
C GLY A 94 4.68 -2.45 3.11
N SER A 95 5.62 -1.49 3.28
CA SER A 95 6.17 -0.73 2.16
C SER A 95 7.15 -1.55 1.29
N THR A 96 7.85 -2.52 1.88
CA THR A 96 8.83 -3.36 1.18
C THR A 96 8.32 -4.78 0.96
N THR A 97 7.59 -5.33 1.91
CA THR A 97 7.02 -6.67 1.85
C THR A 97 5.59 -6.66 2.38
N ASP A 98 4.72 -7.49 1.83
CA ASP A 98 3.36 -7.62 2.33
C ASP A 98 3.37 -8.26 3.74
N PRO A 99 2.84 -7.58 4.77
CA PRO A 99 2.87 -8.08 6.14
C PRO A 99 1.96 -9.30 6.37
N PHE A 100 1.01 -9.57 5.47
CA PHE A 100 0.08 -10.69 5.56
C PHE A 100 0.28 -11.76 4.48
N TYR A 101 1.36 -11.66 3.70
CA TYR A 101 1.63 -12.59 2.61
C TYR A 101 3.13 -12.92 2.51
N PRO A 102 3.51 -14.19 2.30
CA PRO A 102 2.67 -15.38 2.39
C PRO A 102 2.23 -15.66 3.83
N PHE A 103 1.01 -16.21 3.98
CA PHE A 103 0.33 -16.37 5.27
C PHE A 103 1.13 -17.17 6.30
N ASP A 104 1.61 -18.36 5.89
CA ASP A 104 2.16 -19.37 6.82
C ASP A 104 3.43 -18.92 7.54
N SER A 105 4.15 -17.94 7.00
CA SER A 105 5.43 -17.51 7.57
C SER A 105 5.38 -16.16 8.28
N LYS A 106 4.34 -15.35 8.09
CA LYS A 106 4.35 -13.96 8.54
C LYS A 106 3.22 -13.56 9.47
N PHE A 107 2.11 -14.28 9.47
CA PHE A 107 0.91 -13.84 10.17
C PHE A 107 1.15 -13.59 11.66
N ASP A 108 1.75 -14.54 12.36
CA ASP A 108 2.01 -14.40 13.81
C ASP A 108 2.96 -13.23 14.10
N GLY A 109 4.00 -13.06 13.29
CA GLY A 109 4.93 -11.93 13.41
C GLY A 109 4.22 -10.59 13.19
N THR A 110 3.37 -10.51 12.18
CA THR A 110 2.58 -9.31 11.88
C THR A 110 1.61 -8.99 13.01
N MET A 111 0.93 -9.97 13.57
CA MET A 111 0.03 -9.77 14.70
C MET A 111 0.77 -9.26 15.94
N LYS A 112 1.99 -9.74 16.19
CA LYS A 112 2.86 -9.23 17.26
C LYS A 112 3.29 -7.78 16.99
N PHE A 113 3.62 -7.42 15.74
CA PHE A 113 3.92 -6.04 15.36
C PHE A 113 2.73 -5.12 15.58
N LEU A 114 1.54 -5.54 15.19
CA LEU A 114 0.32 -4.78 15.45
C LEU A 114 0.05 -4.60 16.96
N GLY A 115 0.37 -5.61 17.77
CA GLY A 115 0.34 -5.52 19.22
C GLY A 115 1.27 -4.42 19.76
N LEU A 116 2.47 -4.27 19.19
CA LEU A 116 3.39 -3.18 19.55
C LEU A 116 2.83 -1.81 19.14
N PHE A 117 2.21 -1.67 17.98
CA PHE A 117 1.56 -0.41 17.58
C PHE A 117 0.36 -0.06 18.45
N LYS A 118 -0.32 -1.03 19.04
CA LYS A 118 -1.31 -0.79 20.08
C LYS A 118 -0.66 -0.24 21.36
N LYS A 119 0.48 -0.80 21.80
CA LYS A 119 1.25 -0.33 22.97
C LYS A 119 1.86 1.04 22.73
N TYR A 120 2.51 1.20 21.59
CA TYR A 120 3.19 2.43 21.15
C TYR A 120 2.45 3.02 19.95
N THR A 121 1.32 3.66 20.17
CA THR A 121 0.43 4.12 19.10
C THR A 121 0.99 5.36 18.40
N PRO A 122 1.31 5.31 17.09
CA PRO A 122 1.76 6.47 16.33
C PRO A 122 0.65 7.47 16.06
N GLY A 123 0.99 8.58 15.42
CA GLY A 123 0.01 9.56 14.91
C GLY A 123 -0.92 8.93 13.86
N LEU A 124 -0.32 8.19 12.92
CA LEU A 124 -1.01 7.39 11.92
C LEU A 124 -0.20 6.12 11.60
N LEU A 125 -0.87 4.98 11.53
CA LEU A 125 -0.34 3.73 10.99
C LEU A 125 -1.03 3.44 9.67
N THR A 126 -0.30 3.40 8.56
CA THR A 126 -0.82 2.90 7.28
C THR A 126 -0.31 1.49 7.05
N ILE A 127 -1.22 0.56 6.83
CA ILE A 127 -0.89 -0.83 6.52
C ILE A 127 -1.16 -1.06 5.04
N GLN A 128 -0.15 -1.53 4.31
CA GLN A 128 -0.29 -1.86 2.89
C GLN A 128 -0.28 -3.37 2.71
N THR A 129 -1.27 -3.89 2.00
CA THR A 129 -1.39 -5.34 1.77
C THR A 129 -2.19 -5.65 0.51
N ARG A 130 -1.99 -6.84 -0.04
CA ARG A 130 -2.86 -7.49 -1.02
C ARG A 130 -3.57 -8.70 -0.43
N SER A 131 -3.29 -9.01 0.84
CA SER A 131 -3.89 -10.17 1.50
C SER A 131 -5.24 -9.84 2.12
N PRO A 132 -6.30 -10.61 1.84
CA PRO A 132 -7.58 -10.47 2.52
C PRO A 132 -7.51 -10.84 4.00
N LEU A 133 -6.43 -11.51 4.43
CA LEU A 133 -6.23 -11.95 5.81
C LEU A 133 -6.06 -10.81 6.81
N ILE A 134 -5.88 -9.59 6.34
CA ILE A 134 -5.89 -8.40 7.20
C ILE A 134 -7.16 -8.28 8.04
N VAL A 135 -8.28 -8.87 7.61
CA VAL A 135 -9.53 -8.89 8.39
C VAL A 135 -9.37 -9.62 9.72
N LEU A 136 -8.42 -10.55 9.85
CA LEU A 136 -8.12 -11.23 11.10
C LEU A 136 -7.46 -10.31 12.13
N ALA A 137 -6.88 -9.20 11.69
CA ALA A 137 -6.34 -8.16 12.57
C ALA A 137 -7.41 -7.15 13.06
N MET A 138 -8.67 -7.28 12.63
CA MET A 138 -9.77 -6.37 12.96
C MET A 138 -9.85 -6.00 14.44
N PRO A 139 -9.71 -6.93 15.41
CA PRO A 139 -9.75 -6.59 16.83
C PRO A 139 -8.68 -5.58 17.25
N ILE A 140 -7.51 -5.60 16.62
CA ILE A 140 -6.44 -4.64 16.89
C ILE A 140 -6.68 -3.34 16.12
N LEU A 141 -7.08 -3.44 14.85
CA LEU A 141 -7.33 -2.27 14.01
C LEU A 141 -8.43 -1.39 14.58
N THR A 142 -9.52 -1.97 15.06
CA THR A 142 -10.61 -1.20 15.69
C THR A 142 -10.18 -0.49 16.98
N GLN A 143 -9.24 -1.07 17.74
CA GLN A 143 -8.67 -0.42 18.92
C GLN A 143 -7.76 0.76 18.56
N LEU A 144 -7.06 0.70 17.42
CA LEU A 144 -6.30 1.83 16.88
C LEU A 144 -7.21 2.94 16.35
N GLY A 145 -8.41 2.59 15.91
CA GLY A 145 -9.45 3.52 15.46
C GLY A 145 -8.97 4.43 14.33
N ARG A 146 -9.15 5.73 14.47
CA ARG A 146 -8.75 6.73 13.45
C ARG A 146 -7.24 6.89 13.26
N ARG A 147 -6.44 6.14 14.00
CA ARG A 147 -4.97 6.14 13.89
C ARG A 147 -4.45 5.04 12.98
N VAL A 148 -5.33 4.28 12.36
CA VAL A 148 -4.97 3.28 11.35
C VAL A 148 -5.73 3.54 10.06
N ALA A 149 -5.03 3.36 8.93
CA ALA A 149 -5.60 3.31 7.60
C ALA A 149 -5.03 2.08 6.86
N VAL A 150 -5.80 1.52 5.96
CA VAL A 150 -5.37 0.34 5.20
C VAL A 150 -5.37 0.66 3.72
N THR A 151 -4.29 0.29 3.03
CA THR A 151 -4.19 0.35 1.57
C THR A 151 -4.21 -1.07 1.02
N ILE A 152 -5.17 -1.35 0.13
CA ILE A 152 -5.30 -2.65 -0.53
C ILE A 152 -5.07 -2.49 -2.03
N GLY A 153 -4.12 -3.29 -2.58
CA GLY A 153 -3.85 -3.32 -4.01
C GLY A 153 -4.89 -4.13 -4.78
N ILE A 154 -5.48 -3.54 -5.82
CA ILE A 154 -6.41 -4.20 -6.76
C ILE A 154 -6.02 -3.78 -8.17
N GLU A 155 -5.34 -4.63 -8.90
CA GLU A 155 -4.84 -4.30 -10.25
C GLU A 155 -5.93 -4.45 -11.32
N THR A 156 -6.85 -5.37 -11.10
CA THR A 156 -7.94 -5.76 -12.01
C THR A 156 -9.01 -6.53 -11.23
N PRO A 157 -10.28 -6.51 -11.66
CA PRO A 157 -11.32 -7.40 -11.14
C PRO A 157 -11.32 -8.78 -11.83
N ASP A 158 -10.58 -8.95 -12.93
CA ASP A 158 -10.56 -10.14 -13.76
C ASP A 158 -9.61 -11.19 -13.16
N GLU A 159 -10.17 -12.30 -12.68
CA GLU A 159 -9.41 -13.36 -12.03
C GLU A 159 -8.49 -14.13 -12.99
N ASP A 160 -8.80 -14.20 -14.29
CA ASP A 160 -7.93 -14.80 -15.28
C ASP A 160 -6.70 -13.93 -15.51
N VAL A 161 -6.88 -12.62 -15.49
CA VAL A 161 -5.81 -11.64 -15.57
C VAL A 161 -4.94 -11.69 -14.32
N VAL A 162 -5.54 -11.82 -13.12
CA VAL A 162 -4.78 -12.02 -11.88
C VAL A 162 -3.91 -13.27 -11.99
N ARG A 163 -4.50 -14.42 -12.37
CA ARG A 163 -3.74 -15.66 -12.53
C ARG A 163 -2.63 -15.57 -13.58
N ARG A 164 -2.87 -14.83 -14.66
CA ARG A 164 -1.93 -14.70 -15.78
C ARG A 164 -0.76 -13.77 -15.49
N TYR A 165 -1.01 -12.62 -14.91
CA TYR A 165 -0.02 -11.54 -14.80
C TYR A 165 0.50 -11.32 -13.38
N THR A 166 -0.23 -11.76 -12.38
CA THR A 166 0.15 -11.67 -10.97
C THR A 166 -0.11 -12.98 -10.24
N PRO A 167 0.46 -14.10 -10.73
CA PRO A 167 0.24 -15.41 -10.13
C PRO A 167 0.65 -15.40 -8.66
N GLY A 168 -0.09 -16.11 -7.83
CA GLY A 168 0.14 -16.16 -6.39
C GLY A 168 -0.52 -15.04 -5.58
N LEU A 169 -1.06 -13.98 -6.21
CA LEU A 169 -1.89 -13.03 -5.46
C LEU A 169 -3.27 -13.61 -5.15
N PRO A 170 -3.85 -13.25 -3.99
CA PRO A 170 -5.23 -13.59 -3.66
C PRO A 170 -6.22 -13.02 -4.68
N ARG A 171 -7.39 -13.63 -4.78
CA ARG A 171 -8.44 -13.23 -5.70
C ARG A 171 -8.85 -11.77 -5.48
N ALA A 172 -9.11 -11.04 -6.56
CA ALA A 172 -9.52 -9.63 -6.50
C ALA A 172 -10.83 -9.48 -5.71
N GLU A 173 -11.78 -10.39 -5.89
CA GLU A 173 -13.05 -10.40 -5.16
C GLU A 173 -12.84 -10.52 -3.65
N GLU A 174 -11.94 -11.38 -3.19
CA GLU A 174 -11.63 -11.56 -1.77
C GLU A 174 -11.00 -10.29 -1.17
N ARG A 175 -10.12 -9.65 -1.92
CA ARG A 175 -9.50 -8.38 -1.53
C ARG A 175 -10.55 -7.25 -1.43
N LEU A 176 -11.49 -7.18 -2.37
CA LEU A 176 -12.60 -6.23 -2.33
C LEU A 176 -13.57 -6.51 -1.17
N LYS A 177 -13.84 -7.78 -0.87
CA LYS A 177 -14.63 -8.18 0.32
C LYS A 177 -13.93 -7.74 1.61
N ALA A 178 -12.62 -7.95 1.71
CA ALA A 178 -11.84 -7.50 2.87
C ALA A 178 -11.88 -5.97 3.02
N ALA A 179 -11.75 -5.22 1.92
CA ALA A 179 -11.87 -3.77 1.92
C ALA A 179 -13.23 -3.30 2.45
N ARG A 180 -14.33 -3.88 1.96
CA ARG A 180 -15.69 -3.59 2.45
C ARG A 180 -15.86 -3.92 3.94
N ALA A 181 -15.33 -5.06 4.38
CA ALA A 181 -15.38 -5.45 5.78
C ALA A 181 -14.65 -4.44 6.67
N LEU A 182 -13.41 -4.05 6.32
CA LEU A 182 -12.66 -3.03 7.06
C LEU A 182 -13.44 -1.71 7.19
N ARG A 183 -14.01 -1.23 6.09
CA ARG A 183 -14.83 -0.01 6.09
C ARG A 183 -16.06 -0.11 6.99
N SER A 184 -16.75 -1.25 7.00
CA SER A 184 -17.93 -1.45 7.85
C SER A 184 -17.59 -1.36 9.34
N PHE A 185 -16.33 -1.58 9.72
CA PHE A 185 -15.82 -1.38 11.08
C PHE A 185 -15.18 0.01 11.31
N GLY A 186 -15.35 0.93 10.38
CA GLY A 186 -14.87 2.31 10.49
C GLY A 186 -13.37 2.49 10.27
N ILE A 187 -12.69 1.50 9.65
CA ILE A 187 -11.29 1.62 9.22
C ILE A 187 -11.24 2.31 7.88
N GLU A 188 -10.44 3.37 7.76
CA GLU A 188 -10.21 4.07 6.48
C GLU A 188 -9.50 3.14 5.50
N VAL A 189 -10.09 2.94 4.31
CA VAL A 189 -9.54 2.08 3.27
C VAL A 189 -9.24 2.87 2.00
N THR A 190 -8.00 2.77 1.53
CA THR A 190 -7.61 3.20 0.19
C THR A 190 -7.45 1.98 -0.72
N LEU A 191 -8.14 1.97 -1.86
CA LEU A 191 -7.84 1.02 -2.92
C LEU A 191 -6.78 1.60 -3.85
N GLN A 192 -5.80 0.78 -4.18
CA GLN A 192 -4.71 1.16 -5.05
C GLN A 192 -4.68 0.28 -6.30
N ILE A 193 -4.93 0.91 -7.44
CA ILE A 193 -4.91 0.30 -8.75
C ILE A 193 -3.63 0.76 -9.44
N ALA A 194 -2.52 0.10 -9.13
CA ALA A 194 -1.18 0.46 -9.60
C ALA A 194 -0.29 -0.78 -9.75
N PRO A 195 -0.05 -1.20 -11.00
CA PRO A 195 -0.60 -0.67 -12.24
C PRO A 195 -2.05 -1.11 -12.50
N VAL A 196 -2.77 -0.37 -13.32
CA VAL A 196 -4.02 -0.86 -13.90
C VAL A 196 -3.68 -1.98 -14.89
N LEU A 197 -4.23 -3.17 -14.67
CA LEU A 197 -4.12 -4.33 -15.56
C LEU A 197 -5.40 -4.52 -16.38
N PRO A 198 -5.39 -5.37 -17.41
CA PRO A 198 -6.58 -5.66 -18.21
C PRO A 198 -7.79 -6.01 -17.34
N TYR A 199 -8.94 -5.43 -17.63
CA TYR A 199 -10.21 -5.68 -16.94
C TYR A 199 -11.37 -5.95 -17.92
N GLY A 200 -11.06 -6.55 -19.06
CA GLY A 200 -12.01 -6.82 -20.13
C GLY A 200 -11.93 -5.79 -21.26
N ASP A 201 -13.07 -5.32 -21.74
CA ASP A 201 -13.13 -4.18 -22.66
C ASP A 201 -12.91 -2.89 -21.87
N TRP A 202 -11.83 -2.21 -22.18
CA TRP A 202 -11.37 -1.04 -21.44
C TRP A 202 -12.36 0.16 -21.45
N ARG A 203 -13.30 0.21 -22.38
CA ARG A 203 -14.37 1.23 -22.42
C ARG A 203 -15.64 0.76 -21.73
N ARG A 204 -16.13 -0.41 -22.11
CA ARG A 204 -17.41 -0.95 -21.64
C ARG A 204 -17.34 -1.35 -20.16
N ASP A 205 -16.23 -1.99 -19.77
CA ASP A 205 -16.11 -2.62 -18.46
C ASP A 205 -15.49 -1.66 -17.41
N ALA A 206 -15.17 -0.41 -17.80
CA ALA A 206 -14.65 0.61 -16.89
C ALA A 206 -15.68 1.03 -15.82
N ALA A 207 -16.95 1.23 -16.18
CA ALA A 207 -17.97 1.65 -15.24
C ALA A 207 -18.28 0.58 -14.18
N PRO A 208 -18.55 -0.70 -14.53
CA PRO A 208 -18.70 -1.75 -13.52
C PRO A 208 -17.50 -1.90 -12.58
N PHE A 209 -16.28 -1.75 -13.10
CA PHE A 209 -15.09 -1.79 -12.25
C PHE A 209 -15.02 -0.58 -11.31
N ALA A 210 -15.31 0.62 -11.81
CA ALA A 210 -15.36 1.83 -11.01
C ALA A 210 -16.40 1.73 -9.87
N GLU A 211 -17.59 1.18 -10.14
CA GLU A 211 -18.63 0.93 -9.14
C GLU A 211 -18.14 -0.04 -8.04
N ALA A 212 -17.49 -1.14 -8.44
CA ALA A 212 -16.94 -2.11 -7.51
C ALA A 212 -15.88 -1.49 -6.58
N LEU A 213 -15.02 -0.64 -7.13
CA LEU A 213 -14.01 0.11 -6.36
C LEU A 213 -14.66 1.13 -5.43
N ALA A 214 -15.58 1.95 -5.96
CA ALA A 214 -16.27 2.97 -5.19
C ALA A 214 -17.07 2.39 -4.02
N GLY A 215 -17.69 1.22 -4.21
CA GLY A 215 -18.39 0.50 -3.15
C GLY A 215 -17.49 -0.06 -2.05
N ALA A 216 -16.19 -0.21 -2.30
CA ALA A 216 -15.27 -0.87 -1.38
C ALA A 216 -14.25 0.06 -0.71
N ALA A 217 -14.13 1.33 -1.11
CA ALA A 217 -13.08 2.23 -0.61
C ALA A 217 -13.61 3.58 -0.13
N ASP A 218 -12.80 4.25 0.69
CA ASP A 218 -12.93 5.67 1.03
C ASP A 218 -12.11 6.53 0.08
N LYS A 219 -10.97 5.99 -0.40
CA LYS A 219 -10.08 6.63 -1.38
C LYS A 219 -9.67 5.63 -2.44
N ILE A 220 -9.47 6.12 -3.67
CA ILE A 220 -9.06 5.31 -4.82
C ILE A 220 -7.90 6.02 -5.50
N TYR A 221 -6.81 5.29 -5.71
CA TYR A 221 -5.60 5.76 -6.38
C TYR A 221 -5.32 4.91 -7.61
N LEU A 222 -5.15 5.57 -8.76
CA LEU A 222 -4.90 4.92 -10.04
C LEU A 222 -3.51 5.27 -10.57
N ARG A 223 -2.85 4.28 -11.18
CA ARG A 223 -1.61 4.50 -11.92
C ARG A 223 -1.48 3.56 -13.12
N ASN A 224 -0.99 4.10 -14.24
CA ASN A 224 -0.68 3.28 -15.39
C ASN A 224 0.71 2.62 -15.26
N MET A 225 1.00 1.66 -16.13
CA MET A 225 2.26 0.93 -16.13
C MET A 225 3.49 1.82 -16.38
N LEU A 226 3.34 2.84 -17.21
CA LEU A 226 4.46 3.69 -17.62
C LEU A 226 4.87 4.68 -16.53
N ASP A 227 3.89 5.26 -15.80
CA ASP A 227 4.18 6.15 -14.68
C ASP A 227 4.94 5.43 -13.56
N ILE A 228 4.65 4.14 -13.43
CA ILE A 228 5.36 3.25 -12.52
C ILE A 228 6.81 3.01 -13.01
N SER A 229 7.02 2.91 -14.31
CA SER A 229 8.30 2.51 -14.93
C SER A 229 9.26 3.66 -15.24
N GLU A 230 9.04 4.87 -14.76
CA GLU A 230 9.94 6.00 -15.00
C GLU A 230 11.33 5.83 -14.37
N ASN A 231 11.42 5.08 -13.28
CA ASN A 231 12.69 4.74 -12.68
C ASN A 231 13.36 3.55 -13.43
N THR A 232 14.66 3.67 -13.74
CA THR A 232 15.42 2.65 -14.51
C THR A 232 15.43 1.28 -13.83
N GLN A 233 15.49 1.23 -12.50
CA GLN A 233 15.44 -0.04 -11.75
C GLN A 233 14.04 -0.67 -11.83
N THR A 234 13.01 0.12 -11.75
CA THR A 234 11.62 -0.30 -11.86
C THR A 234 11.32 -0.85 -13.26
N ARG A 235 11.85 -0.20 -14.33
CA ARG A 235 11.74 -0.73 -15.70
C ARG A 235 12.24 -2.15 -15.85
N ALA A 236 13.37 -2.48 -15.19
CA ALA A 236 13.93 -3.84 -15.26
C ALA A 236 12.99 -4.88 -14.64
N LYS A 237 12.33 -4.54 -13.55
CA LYS A 237 11.44 -5.43 -12.79
C LYS A 237 10.07 -5.60 -13.46
N TYR A 238 9.49 -4.53 -14.03
CA TYR A 238 8.26 -4.65 -14.82
C TYR A 238 8.47 -5.23 -16.23
N ARG A 239 9.71 -5.51 -16.61
CA ARG A 239 10.03 -6.05 -17.93
C ARG A 239 9.31 -7.36 -18.23
N MET A 240 9.17 -8.23 -17.24
CA MET A 240 8.47 -9.51 -17.39
C MET A 240 6.97 -9.28 -17.66
N LEU A 241 6.33 -8.40 -16.87
CA LEU A 241 4.92 -8.07 -17.01
C LEU A 241 4.61 -7.37 -18.33
N THR A 242 5.41 -6.36 -18.69
CA THR A 242 5.25 -5.66 -19.99
C THR A 242 5.49 -6.59 -21.17
N LYS A 243 6.45 -7.51 -21.07
CA LYS A 243 6.68 -8.53 -22.09
C LYS A 243 5.48 -9.49 -22.21
N ALA A 244 4.94 -9.96 -21.10
CA ALA A 244 3.77 -10.84 -21.09
C ALA A 244 2.53 -10.14 -21.70
N LEU A 245 2.26 -8.88 -21.32
CA LEU A 245 1.18 -8.09 -21.92
C LEU A 245 1.36 -7.89 -23.43
N ALA A 246 2.59 -7.63 -23.88
CA ALA A 246 2.90 -7.49 -25.31
C ALA A 246 2.73 -8.82 -26.07
N GLN A 247 3.18 -9.94 -25.50
CA GLN A 247 2.98 -11.28 -26.08
C GLN A 247 1.50 -11.63 -26.24
N ASP A 248 0.68 -11.25 -25.25
CA ASP A 248 -0.78 -11.46 -25.26
C ASP A 248 -1.52 -10.37 -26.07
N ARG A 249 -0.80 -9.51 -26.80
CA ARG A 249 -1.33 -8.41 -27.62
C ARG A 249 -2.19 -7.41 -26.84
N LYS A 250 -1.93 -7.26 -25.54
CA LYS A 250 -2.65 -6.33 -24.65
C LYS A 250 -2.03 -4.92 -24.69
N PHE A 251 -1.71 -4.41 -25.88
CA PHE A 251 -0.97 -3.16 -26.11
C PHE A 251 -1.64 -1.92 -25.53
N HIS A 252 -2.98 -1.90 -25.43
CA HIS A 252 -3.68 -0.78 -24.80
C HIS A 252 -3.17 -0.51 -23.39
N TRP A 253 -2.94 -1.56 -22.60
CA TRP A 253 -2.53 -1.47 -21.19
C TRP A 253 -1.08 -1.02 -20.99
N LEU A 254 -0.30 -0.96 -22.07
CA LEU A 254 1.06 -0.43 -22.08
C LEU A 254 1.11 1.07 -22.43
N ARG A 255 -0.03 1.71 -22.67
CA ARG A 255 -0.11 3.13 -23.04
C ARG A 255 -0.25 4.01 -21.81
N ARG A 256 0.14 5.29 -21.92
CA ARG A 256 -0.04 6.29 -20.86
C ARG A 256 -1.50 6.57 -20.54
N ASP A 257 -2.35 6.53 -21.54
CA ASP A 257 -3.80 6.78 -21.43
C ASP A 257 -4.62 5.56 -21.02
N SER A 258 -3.97 4.43 -20.67
CA SER A 258 -4.65 3.19 -20.29
C SER A 258 -5.56 3.31 -19.07
N THR A 259 -5.30 4.28 -18.20
CA THR A 259 -6.12 4.55 -17.01
C THR A 259 -7.29 5.50 -17.26
N GLU A 260 -7.29 6.24 -18.40
CA GLU A 260 -8.29 7.29 -18.63
C GLU A 260 -9.74 6.81 -18.57
N PRO A 261 -10.13 5.66 -19.18
CA PRO A 261 -11.52 5.22 -19.13
C PRO A 261 -11.99 4.95 -17.71
N LEU A 262 -11.17 4.27 -16.91
CA LEU A 262 -11.47 3.98 -15.51
C LEU A 262 -11.49 5.27 -14.66
N MET A 263 -10.56 6.18 -14.94
CA MET A 263 -10.51 7.50 -14.27
C MET A 263 -11.77 8.31 -14.57
N LYS A 264 -12.20 8.38 -15.85
CA LYS A 264 -13.43 9.07 -16.25
C LYS A 264 -14.67 8.44 -15.59
N ALA A 265 -14.74 7.12 -15.53
CA ALA A 265 -15.83 6.43 -14.85
C ALA A 265 -15.87 6.77 -13.35
N LEU A 266 -14.73 6.76 -12.68
CA LEU A 266 -14.63 7.15 -11.25
C LEU A 266 -14.97 8.62 -11.01
N GLN A 267 -14.59 9.52 -11.91
CA GLN A 267 -14.95 10.94 -11.83
C GLN A 267 -16.47 11.18 -11.91
N ILE A 268 -17.19 10.28 -12.58
CA ILE A 268 -18.66 10.33 -12.66
C ILE A 268 -19.31 9.67 -11.44
N ILE A 269 -18.80 8.50 -11.02
CA ILE A 269 -19.44 7.65 -10.00
C ILE A 269 -19.10 8.10 -8.58
N ALA A 270 -17.83 8.46 -8.31
CA ALA A 270 -17.34 8.79 -6.98
C ALA A 270 -16.15 9.76 -7.04
N PRO A 271 -16.35 10.99 -7.55
CA PRO A 271 -15.26 11.95 -7.73
C PRO A 271 -14.56 12.30 -6.40
N GLU A 272 -15.29 12.29 -5.29
CA GLU A 272 -14.74 12.58 -3.96
C GLU A 272 -13.78 11.52 -3.42
N LYS A 273 -13.81 10.32 -3.98
CA LYS A 273 -12.93 9.22 -3.59
C LYS A 273 -11.66 9.15 -4.41
N LEU A 274 -11.67 9.74 -5.60
CA LEU A 274 -10.52 9.72 -6.48
C LEU A 274 -9.40 10.61 -5.93
N THR A 275 -8.24 10.03 -5.68
CA THR A 275 -7.05 10.76 -5.27
C THR A 275 -5.98 10.68 -6.35
N LEU A 276 -5.34 11.84 -6.63
CA LEU A 276 -4.22 11.93 -7.57
C LEU A 276 -2.88 11.70 -6.87
N ALA A 277 -2.87 11.78 -5.54
CA ALA A 277 -1.69 11.55 -4.74
C ALA A 277 -1.63 10.09 -4.28
N ALA A 278 -0.47 9.49 -4.33
CA ALA A 278 -0.25 8.18 -3.72
C ALA A 278 -0.62 8.23 -2.23
N PRO A 279 -1.12 7.12 -1.65
CA PRO A 279 -1.55 7.06 -0.25
C PRO A 279 -0.47 7.51 0.73
N VAL A 280 0.78 7.32 0.37
CA VAL A 280 1.94 7.79 1.12
C VAL A 280 3.00 8.29 0.15
N HIS A 281 3.35 9.56 0.28
CA HIS A 281 4.52 10.14 -0.38
C HIS A 281 5.67 10.18 0.62
N LEU A 282 6.62 9.28 0.45
CA LEU A 282 7.87 9.30 1.19
C LEU A 282 8.93 9.99 0.32
N GLU A 283 9.39 11.18 0.72
CA GLU A 283 10.49 11.85 0.01
C GLU A 283 11.84 11.29 0.45
N GLU A 284 12.64 10.75 -0.46
CA GLU A 284 14.06 10.55 -0.24
C GLU A 284 14.77 11.91 -0.09
N LYS A 285 14.95 12.37 1.13
CA LYS A 285 16.02 13.33 1.36
C LYS A 285 17.32 12.55 1.38
N GLN A 286 18.20 12.89 0.47
CA GLN A 286 19.57 12.39 0.44
C GLN A 286 20.12 12.29 1.85
N LEU A 287 20.58 11.09 2.21
CA LEU A 287 21.33 10.78 3.43
C LEU A 287 22.68 11.53 3.53
N SER A 288 22.91 12.51 2.67
CA SER A 288 24.15 13.30 2.62
C SER A 288 24.35 14.26 3.78
N MET A 289 23.45 14.34 4.76
CA MET A 289 23.65 15.21 5.93
C MET A 289 24.14 14.48 7.19
N PHE A 290 24.45 13.18 7.10
CA PHE A 290 25.02 12.45 8.25
C PHE A 290 26.28 11.64 7.89
N ALA A 291 26.95 11.99 6.80
CA ALA A 291 28.32 11.54 6.50
C ALA A 291 29.25 12.71 6.74
N ALA A 292 29.51 13.02 7.98
CA ALA A 292 30.65 13.79 8.46
C ALA A 292 30.97 13.34 9.88
#